data_20c35d9192c95ecf0285a4f3adafe2ac
#
_entry.id   20c35d9192c95ecf0285a4f3adafe2ac
#
_cell.length_a   1.000
_cell.length_b   1.000
_cell.length_c   1.000
_cell.angle_alpha   90.00
_cell.angle_beta   90.00
_cell.angle_gamma   90.00
#
_symmetry.space_group_name_H-M   'P 1'
#
loop_
_entity.id
_entity.type
_entity.pdbx_description
1 polymer ?
#
loop_
_entity_poly.entity_id
_entity_poly.type
_entity_poly.pdbx_seq_one_letter_code
_entity_poly.pdbx_strand_id
1 'polypeptide(L)'
;MKMRSKITSKSYYFFYPGNINTKTGGYIYEKNILDHAKKLNFKISKVALSNNYPFPHKNDLNDLIKKIKKLPLDSILIFDGLILESLEPIIDDLKDYKIIALIHHPLFLEFKGNISANFLSSGKKIFKLINHFIVTSKDTKKLLEKKFNVIGKKIEVVEPGIERLKQYKKNQNANIQLLMCGSIIERKNYLYILQELKFIENVTLNIVGDISRDNKYYKTLLVFIKRNKLEKKVKFLGKISNIKLSKLYSNTDFFISTSKYEGFGMSLANALILKIPIITYKTPTIVKTIGTKGILYFEHFKIGNISALINKNYYKTKNMKKIKTQLNHNSRIFLTPEHSAKMFIEKIKNA
;
A
#
# COMPACT_ATOMS: atom_id res chain seq x y z
N MET A 1 -11.25 48.15 -24.65
CA MET A 1 -10.57 47.72 -23.39
C MET A 1 -10.86 46.26 -23.16
N LYS A 2 -9.96 45.35 -23.59
CA LYS A 2 -10.14 43.88 -23.44
C LYS A 2 -9.81 43.48 -22.03
N MET A 3 -10.80 43.19 -21.20
CA MET A 3 -10.60 42.48 -19.94
C MET A 3 -9.96 41.11 -20.23
N ARG A 4 -8.66 40.99 -20.01
CA ARG A 4 -8.00 39.67 -19.87
C ARG A 4 -8.53 39.08 -18.57
N SER A 5 -9.43 38.09 -18.69
CA SER A 5 -9.78 37.22 -17.57
C SER A 5 -8.47 36.64 -17.03
N LYS A 6 -8.06 37.04 -15.82
CA LYS A 6 -7.03 36.32 -15.08
C LYS A 6 -7.54 34.90 -14.88
N ILE A 7 -7.03 33.96 -15.67
CA ILE A 7 -7.16 32.54 -15.36
C ILE A 7 -6.39 32.38 -14.05
N THR A 8 -7.11 32.43 -12.93
CA THR A 8 -6.54 32.11 -11.62
C THR A 8 -6.15 30.63 -11.67
N SER A 9 -4.85 30.35 -11.71
CA SER A 9 -4.36 28.98 -11.66
C SER A 9 -4.78 28.38 -10.31
N LYS A 10 -5.67 27.37 -10.34
CA LYS A 10 -6.12 26.67 -9.12
C LYS A 10 -4.92 26.23 -8.28
N SER A 11 -4.98 26.47 -6.98
CA SER A 11 -3.95 26.05 -6.02
C SER A 11 -4.29 24.67 -5.44
N TYR A 12 -3.31 23.74 -5.45
CA TYR A 12 -3.48 22.38 -4.96
C TYR A 12 -2.70 22.19 -3.67
N TYR A 13 -3.36 21.62 -2.65
CA TYR A 13 -2.76 21.33 -1.34
C TYR A 13 -2.96 19.86 -1.00
N PHE A 14 -1.86 19.16 -0.74
CA PHE A 14 -1.87 17.74 -0.40
C PHE A 14 -1.65 17.57 1.10
N PHE A 15 -2.68 17.05 1.79
CA PHE A 15 -2.70 16.82 3.22
C PHE A 15 -2.39 15.35 3.51
N TYR A 16 -1.38 15.10 4.34
CA TYR A 16 -0.95 13.75 4.72
C TYR A 16 -0.52 13.72 6.19
N PRO A 17 -0.68 12.58 6.91
CA PRO A 17 -0.26 12.49 8.30
C PRO A 17 1.24 12.24 8.41
N GLY A 18 1.86 12.84 9.40
CA GLY A 18 3.24 12.59 9.79
C GLY A 18 4.29 12.93 8.75
N ASN A 19 5.15 11.96 8.42
CA ASN A 19 6.30 12.17 7.55
C ASN A 19 6.15 11.43 6.21
N ILE A 20 6.06 12.18 5.11
CA ILE A 20 5.94 11.67 3.73
C ILE A 20 7.12 10.75 3.31
N ASN A 21 8.27 10.82 3.98
CA ASN A 21 9.41 9.94 3.72
C ASN A 21 9.30 8.57 4.40
N THR A 22 8.18 8.29 5.08
CA THR A 22 7.92 6.99 5.68
C THR A 22 7.82 5.92 4.59
N LYS A 23 8.60 4.82 4.74
CA LYS A 23 8.69 3.74 3.74
C LYS A 23 7.53 2.75 3.86
N THR A 24 6.31 3.20 3.56
CA THR A 24 5.13 2.34 3.35
C THR A 24 4.65 2.47 1.91
N GLY A 25 3.86 1.51 1.42
CA GLY A 25 3.36 1.56 0.04
C GLY A 25 2.60 2.85 -0.29
N GLY A 26 1.71 3.31 0.61
CA GLY A 26 0.97 4.57 0.46
C GLY A 26 1.92 5.77 0.34
N TYR A 27 2.77 5.99 1.33
CA TYR A 27 3.71 7.11 1.32
C TYR A 27 4.73 7.08 0.16
N ILE A 28 5.18 5.89 -0.26
CA ILE A 28 6.05 5.77 -1.45
C ILE A 28 5.28 6.26 -2.69
N TYR A 29 4.02 5.88 -2.84
CA TYR A 29 3.17 6.31 -3.95
C TYR A 29 2.95 7.82 -3.93
N GLU A 30 2.53 8.39 -2.79
CA GLU A 30 2.29 9.81 -2.62
C GLU A 30 3.54 10.65 -2.86
N LYS A 31 4.67 10.22 -2.26
CA LYS A 31 5.96 10.88 -2.46
C LYS A 31 6.34 10.90 -3.94
N ASN A 32 6.18 9.78 -4.64
CA ASN A 32 6.46 9.69 -6.07
C ASN A 32 5.58 10.67 -6.88
N ILE A 33 4.28 10.78 -6.56
CA ILE A 33 3.39 11.78 -7.18
C ILE A 33 3.92 13.19 -6.95
N LEU A 34 4.21 13.56 -5.71
CA LEU A 34 4.62 14.92 -5.33
C LEU A 34 5.99 15.29 -5.93
N ASP A 35 6.94 14.36 -5.93
CA ASP A 35 8.28 14.59 -6.47
C ASP A 35 8.26 14.70 -8.02
N HIS A 36 7.45 13.91 -8.71
CA HIS A 36 7.30 14.00 -10.16
C HIS A 36 6.41 15.18 -10.59
N ALA A 37 5.40 15.55 -9.80
CA ALA A 37 4.63 16.78 -10.03
C ALA A 37 5.55 18.00 -10.09
N LYS A 38 6.50 18.11 -9.14
CA LYS A 38 7.51 19.16 -9.13
C LYS A 38 8.37 19.14 -10.41
N LYS A 39 8.81 17.95 -10.88
CA LYS A 39 9.59 17.80 -12.12
C LYS A 39 8.80 18.19 -13.36
N LEU A 40 7.48 18.00 -13.32
CA LEU A 40 6.55 18.36 -14.40
C LEU A 40 6.06 19.82 -14.32
N ASN A 41 6.67 20.65 -13.47
CA ASN A 41 6.29 22.02 -13.22
C ASN A 41 4.82 22.19 -12.77
N PHE A 42 4.26 21.16 -12.12
CA PHE A 42 2.94 21.21 -11.54
C PHE A 42 3.05 21.36 -10.01
N LYS A 43 2.61 22.50 -9.50
CA LYS A 43 2.75 22.83 -8.08
C LYS A 43 1.65 22.18 -7.25
N ILE A 44 2.05 21.29 -6.32
CA ILE A 44 1.21 20.78 -5.24
C ILE A 44 1.90 21.12 -3.92
N SER A 45 1.24 21.93 -3.10
CA SER A 45 1.75 22.34 -1.78
C SER A 45 1.55 21.19 -0.78
N LYS A 46 2.61 20.81 -0.08
CA LYS A 46 2.61 19.73 0.93
C LYS A 46 2.16 20.26 2.28
N VAL A 47 1.16 19.66 2.90
CA VAL A 47 0.66 20.02 4.24
C VAL A 47 0.75 18.79 5.15
N ALA A 48 1.79 18.75 5.96
CA ALA A 48 1.95 17.69 6.96
C ALA A 48 1.01 17.95 8.16
N LEU A 49 0.37 16.86 8.60
CA LEU A 49 -0.50 16.82 9.78
C LEU A 49 0.17 15.97 10.89
N SER A 50 -0.46 15.96 12.06
CA SER A 50 -0.02 15.13 13.18
C SER A 50 0.13 13.65 12.81
N ASN A 51 1.01 12.94 13.51
CA ASN A 51 1.12 11.46 13.43
C ASN A 51 -0.07 10.73 14.08
N ASN A 52 -0.97 11.45 14.76
CA ASN A 52 -2.11 10.84 15.47
C ASN A 52 -3.18 10.28 14.51
N TYR A 53 -3.23 10.75 13.26
CA TYR A 53 -4.17 10.20 12.29
C TYR A 53 -3.87 8.71 12.00
N PRO A 54 -4.91 7.88 11.94
CA PRO A 54 -6.34 8.18 11.79
C PRO A 54 -7.11 8.37 13.12
N PHE A 55 -6.45 8.56 14.26
CA PHE A 55 -7.07 8.81 15.58
C PHE A 55 -6.65 10.18 16.12
N PRO A 56 -7.05 11.29 15.44
CA PRO A 56 -6.65 12.63 15.86
C PRO A 56 -7.30 13.03 17.18
N HIS A 57 -6.57 13.78 17.98
CA HIS A 57 -7.13 14.50 19.11
C HIS A 57 -7.84 15.78 18.65
N LYS A 58 -8.65 16.39 19.51
CA LYS A 58 -9.34 17.66 19.20
C LYS A 58 -8.39 18.75 18.75
N ASN A 59 -7.20 18.83 19.33
CA ASN A 59 -6.18 19.82 18.95
C ASN A 59 -5.64 19.57 17.53
N ASP A 60 -5.52 18.32 17.08
CA ASP A 60 -5.07 18.00 15.72
C ASP A 60 -6.11 18.45 14.68
N LEU A 61 -7.41 18.29 14.98
CA LEU A 61 -8.50 18.75 14.12
C LEU A 61 -8.56 20.29 14.10
N ASN A 62 -8.39 20.95 15.24
CA ASN A 62 -8.34 22.42 15.33
C ASN A 62 -7.14 22.99 14.54
N ASP A 63 -5.97 22.33 14.58
CA ASP A 63 -4.80 22.73 13.78
C ASP A 63 -5.08 22.57 12.28
N LEU A 64 -5.72 21.49 11.87
CA LEU A 64 -6.14 21.29 10.49
C LEU A 64 -7.10 22.38 10.02
N ILE A 65 -8.14 22.73 10.81
CA ILE A 65 -9.08 23.80 10.48
C ILE A 65 -8.33 25.13 10.32
N LYS A 66 -7.43 25.46 11.25
CA LYS A 66 -6.61 26.70 11.15
C LYS A 66 -5.76 26.76 9.90
N LYS A 67 -5.20 25.62 9.47
CA LYS A 67 -4.43 25.52 8.23
C LYS A 67 -5.32 25.74 7.01
N ILE A 68 -6.50 25.11 6.97
CA ILE A 68 -7.44 25.21 5.85
C ILE A 68 -8.01 26.61 5.71
N LYS A 69 -8.43 27.25 6.81
CA LYS A 69 -8.99 28.63 6.80
C LYS A 69 -8.02 29.71 6.33
N LYS A 70 -6.72 29.42 6.25
CA LYS A 70 -5.71 30.32 5.66
C LYS A 70 -5.60 30.19 4.14
N LEU A 71 -6.27 29.20 3.53
CA LEU A 71 -6.20 28.93 2.10
C LEU A 71 -7.31 29.70 1.37
N PRO A 72 -7.06 30.14 0.12
CA PRO A 72 -8.12 30.67 -0.74
C PRO A 72 -9.25 29.64 -0.93
N LEU A 73 -10.51 30.08 -0.99
CA LEU A 73 -11.67 29.21 -1.14
C LEU A 73 -11.71 28.43 -2.48
N ASP A 74 -11.04 28.94 -3.52
CA ASP A 74 -10.88 28.29 -4.81
C ASP A 74 -9.79 27.20 -4.81
N SER A 75 -9.14 26.96 -3.65
CA SER A 75 -8.15 25.93 -3.48
C SER A 75 -8.75 24.53 -3.59
N ILE A 76 -7.96 23.61 -4.16
CA ILE A 76 -8.29 22.19 -4.20
C ILE A 76 -7.54 21.47 -3.09
N LEU A 77 -8.30 20.88 -2.17
CA LEU A 77 -7.76 20.11 -1.04
C LEU A 77 -7.69 18.64 -1.42
N ILE A 78 -6.49 18.07 -1.40
CA ILE A 78 -6.25 16.64 -1.67
C ILE A 78 -5.90 15.98 -0.36
N PHE A 79 -6.72 15.03 0.09
CA PHE A 79 -6.48 14.30 1.35
C PHE A 79 -6.02 12.87 1.11
N ASP A 80 -4.97 12.47 1.83
CA ASP A 80 -4.62 11.05 2.00
C ASP A 80 -5.77 10.29 2.68
N GLY A 81 -6.03 9.08 2.21
CA GLY A 81 -7.06 8.20 2.73
C GLY A 81 -6.95 7.88 4.23
N LEU A 82 -5.76 8.02 4.84
CA LEU A 82 -5.57 7.85 6.28
C LEU A 82 -6.24 8.96 7.13
N ILE A 83 -6.62 10.07 6.51
CA ILE A 83 -7.19 11.23 7.22
C ILE A 83 -8.71 11.24 7.12
N LEU A 84 -9.26 10.77 6.01
CA LEU A 84 -10.61 11.09 5.55
C LEU A 84 -11.71 10.79 6.56
N GLU A 85 -11.77 9.57 7.07
CA GLU A 85 -12.87 9.17 7.96
C GLU A 85 -12.81 9.88 9.32
N SER A 86 -11.64 10.39 9.70
CA SER A 86 -11.49 11.19 10.93
C SER A 86 -11.85 12.68 10.77
N LEU A 87 -12.21 13.12 9.56
CA LEU A 87 -12.66 14.49 9.31
C LEU A 87 -14.16 14.71 9.59
N GLU A 88 -14.91 13.67 9.90
CA GLU A 88 -16.35 13.79 10.17
C GLU A 88 -16.71 14.89 11.20
N PRO A 89 -15.96 15.06 12.32
CA PRO A 89 -16.27 16.10 13.30
C PRO A 89 -16.11 17.54 12.79
N ILE A 90 -15.41 17.75 11.69
CA ILE A 90 -15.13 19.07 11.10
C ILE A 90 -15.72 19.21 9.69
N ILE A 91 -16.71 18.40 9.36
CA ILE A 91 -17.29 18.35 8.00
C ILE A 91 -17.84 19.72 7.56
N ASP A 92 -18.36 20.49 8.50
CA ASP A 92 -18.93 21.82 8.23
C ASP A 92 -17.87 22.86 7.85
N ASP A 93 -16.66 22.74 8.37
CA ASP A 93 -15.52 23.63 8.01
C ASP A 93 -14.94 23.31 6.60
N LEU A 94 -15.36 22.21 5.99
CA LEU A 94 -14.83 21.75 4.70
C LEU A 94 -15.77 21.99 3.51
N LYS A 95 -17.03 22.37 3.76
CA LYS A 95 -18.10 22.41 2.74
C LYS A 95 -17.82 23.33 1.56
N ASP A 96 -17.11 24.45 1.80
CA ASP A 96 -16.86 25.46 0.79
C ASP A 96 -15.66 25.14 -0.11
N TYR A 97 -14.92 24.09 0.21
CA TYR A 97 -13.74 23.68 -0.54
C TYR A 97 -14.01 22.53 -1.50
N LYS A 98 -13.29 22.54 -2.60
CA LYS A 98 -13.25 21.39 -3.49
C LYS A 98 -12.29 20.31 -2.94
N ILE A 99 -12.84 19.11 -2.70
CA ILE A 99 -12.11 18.03 -2.04
C ILE A 99 -11.87 16.87 -2.99
N ILE A 100 -10.62 16.42 -3.06
CA ILE A 100 -10.18 15.20 -3.74
C ILE A 100 -9.65 14.23 -2.69
N ALA A 101 -10.07 12.98 -2.74
CA ALA A 101 -9.58 11.91 -1.88
C ALA A 101 -8.62 10.99 -2.64
N LEU A 102 -7.42 10.75 -2.10
CA LEU A 102 -6.52 9.70 -2.57
C LEU A 102 -6.61 8.50 -1.66
N ILE A 103 -7.32 7.45 -2.08
CA ILE A 103 -7.58 6.28 -1.25
C ILE A 103 -6.77 5.08 -1.72
N HIS A 104 -5.80 4.66 -0.91
CA HIS A 104 -5.03 3.43 -1.12
C HIS A 104 -5.88 2.20 -0.82
N HIS A 105 -6.61 2.24 0.27
CA HIS A 105 -7.65 1.30 0.70
C HIS A 105 -8.47 1.94 1.84
N PRO A 106 -9.75 1.59 1.99
CA PRO A 106 -10.58 2.13 3.08
C PRO A 106 -10.10 1.66 4.46
N LEU A 107 -10.09 2.56 5.44
CA LEU A 107 -9.56 2.30 6.79
C LEU A 107 -10.32 1.19 7.54
N PHE A 108 -11.63 1.05 7.32
CA PHE A 108 -12.40 0.00 7.99
C PHE A 108 -11.86 -1.42 7.72
N LEU A 109 -11.05 -1.63 6.67
CA LEU A 109 -10.39 -2.90 6.37
C LEU A 109 -9.10 -3.12 7.19
N GLU A 110 -8.54 -2.09 7.81
CA GLU A 110 -7.36 -2.23 8.66
C GLU A 110 -7.71 -2.65 10.09
N PHE A 111 -8.93 -2.36 10.53
CA PHE A 111 -9.38 -2.55 11.91
C PHE A 111 -10.48 -3.60 12.02
N LYS A 112 -10.85 -3.95 13.24
CA LYS A 112 -11.92 -4.92 13.57
C LYS A 112 -12.91 -4.34 14.57
N GLY A 113 -14.06 -5.00 14.70
CA GLY A 113 -15.07 -4.64 15.70
C GLY A 113 -15.55 -3.20 15.57
N ASN A 114 -15.79 -2.55 16.71
CA ASN A 114 -16.35 -1.20 16.77
C ASN A 114 -15.49 -0.15 16.03
N ILE A 115 -14.18 -0.28 16.04
CA ILE A 115 -13.30 0.66 15.32
C ILE A 115 -13.58 0.61 13.81
N SER A 116 -13.67 -0.59 13.25
CA SER A 116 -14.02 -0.78 11.83
C SER A 116 -15.41 -0.22 11.51
N ALA A 117 -16.39 -0.48 12.37
CA ALA A 117 -17.76 0.04 12.21
C ALA A 117 -17.80 1.57 12.27
N ASN A 118 -17.05 2.20 13.18
CA ASN A 118 -16.95 3.65 13.29
C ASN A 118 -16.36 4.28 12.02
N PHE A 119 -15.25 3.75 11.49
CA PHE A 119 -14.68 4.24 10.22
C PHE A 119 -15.64 4.08 9.06
N LEU A 120 -16.40 2.98 9.01
CA LEU A 120 -17.41 2.80 7.97
C LEU A 120 -18.55 3.83 8.10
N SER A 121 -18.99 4.14 9.33
CA SER A 121 -20.03 5.13 9.61
C SER A 121 -19.58 6.54 9.25
N SER A 122 -18.42 6.97 9.77
CA SER A 122 -17.84 8.29 9.48
C SER A 122 -17.55 8.47 7.97
N GLY A 123 -17.04 7.42 7.32
CA GLY A 123 -16.83 7.42 5.88
C GLY A 123 -18.13 7.64 5.09
N LYS A 124 -19.25 7.06 5.50
CA LYS A 124 -20.56 7.31 4.86
C LYS A 124 -21.00 8.76 4.91
N LYS A 125 -20.58 9.52 5.93
CA LYS A 125 -20.88 10.95 6.07
C LYS A 125 -19.90 11.80 5.26
N ILE A 126 -18.59 11.65 5.49
CA ILE A 126 -17.57 12.51 4.88
C ILE A 126 -17.48 12.30 3.36
N PHE A 127 -17.67 11.08 2.87
CA PHE A 127 -17.56 10.82 1.43
C PHE A 127 -18.68 11.47 0.60
N LYS A 128 -19.77 11.90 1.23
CA LYS A 128 -20.80 12.74 0.56
C LYS A 128 -20.24 14.11 0.17
N LEU A 129 -19.32 14.65 0.95
CA LEU A 129 -18.69 15.95 0.70
C LEU A 129 -17.62 15.88 -0.40
N ILE A 130 -16.96 14.73 -0.58
CA ILE A 130 -15.86 14.59 -1.52
C ILE A 130 -16.37 14.69 -2.96
N ASN A 131 -15.72 15.54 -3.75
CA ASN A 131 -16.07 15.79 -5.14
C ASN A 131 -15.50 14.72 -6.09
N HIS A 132 -14.28 14.26 -5.80
CA HIS A 132 -13.55 13.37 -6.67
C HIS A 132 -12.68 12.40 -5.86
N PHE A 133 -12.69 11.13 -6.27
CA PHE A 133 -11.89 10.07 -5.66
C PHE A 133 -10.84 9.58 -6.64
N ILE A 134 -9.61 9.43 -6.17
CA ILE A 134 -8.55 8.70 -6.85
C ILE A 134 -8.23 7.47 -6.03
N VAL A 135 -8.28 6.31 -6.65
CA VAL A 135 -8.08 5.01 -5.99
C VAL A 135 -6.98 4.22 -6.69
N THR A 136 -6.34 3.32 -5.97
CA THR A 136 -5.19 2.56 -6.48
C THR A 136 -5.57 1.32 -7.29
N SER A 137 -6.84 0.90 -7.29
CA SER A 137 -7.30 -0.27 -8.05
C SER A 137 -8.78 -0.23 -8.37
N LYS A 138 -9.18 -0.98 -9.41
CA LYS A 138 -10.59 -1.18 -9.77
C LYS A 138 -11.41 -1.83 -8.64
N ASP A 139 -10.76 -2.66 -7.80
CA ASP A 139 -11.46 -3.31 -6.68
C ASP A 139 -11.69 -2.33 -5.53
N THR A 140 -10.75 -1.42 -5.27
CA THR A 140 -10.98 -0.31 -4.34
C THR A 140 -12.13 0.58 -4.83
N LYS A 141 -12.19 0.91 -6.14
CA LYS A 141 -13.33 1.64 -6.73
C LYS A 141 -14.65 0.93 -6.45
N LYS A 142 -14.79 -0.35 -6.82
CA LYS A 142 -16.00 -1.15 -6.59
C LYS A 142 -16.38 -1.22 -5.11
N LEU A 143 -15.39 -1.30 -4.24
CA LEU A 143 -15.60 -1.34 -2.79
C LEU A 143 -16.17 -0.02 -2.27
N LEU A 144 -15.67 1.13 -2.73
CA LEU A 144 -16.22 2.45 -2.38
C LEU A 144 -17.64 2.60 -2.87
N GLU A 145 -17.93 2.26 -4.11
CA GLU A 145 -19.29 2.29 -4.68
C GLU A 145 -20.26 1.45 -3.85
N LYS A 146 -19.86 0.22 -3.49
CA LYS A 146 -20.73 -0.72 -2.76
C LYS A 146 -20.94 -0.34 -1.28
N LYS A 147 -19.90 0.13 -0.59
CA LYS A 147 -19.91 0.30 0.88
C LYS A 147 -20.29 1.71 1.32
N PHE A 148 -19.96 2.71 0.54
CA PHE A 148 -20.16 4.12 0.89
C PHE A 148 -21.23 4.83 0.05
N ASN A 149 -21.84 4.11 -0.88
CA ASN A 149 -22.88 4.66 -1.77
C ASN A 149 -22.47 5.97 -2.45
N VAL A 150 -21.25 6.02 -2.98
CA VAL A 150 -20.70 7.19 -3.67
C VAL A 150 -21.12 7.21 -5.16
N ILE A 151 -22.37 6.83 -5.44
CA ILE A 151 -22.98 6.81 -6.78
C ILE A 151 -22.99 8.25 -7.34
N GLY A 152 -22.67 8.40 -8.64
CA GLY A 152 -22.59 9.69 -9.29
C GLY A 152 -21.34 10.52 -8.97
N LYS A 153 -20.50 10.07 -8.05
CA LYS A 153 -19.21 10.70 -7.79
C LYS A 153 -18.16 10.22 -8.79
N LYS A 154 -17.25 11.11 -9.15
CA LYS A 154 -16.14 10.75 -10.03
C LYS A 154 -15.12 9.92 -9.27
N ILE A 155 -14.99 8.63 -9.60
CA ILE A 155 -14.00 7.72 -9.03
C ILE A 155 -13.08 7.23 -10.14
N GLU A 156 -11.83 7.65 -10.10
CA GLU A 156 -10.83 7.29 -11.09
C GLU A 156 -9.75 6.39 -10.50
N VAL A 157 -9.24 5.49 -11.32
CA VAL A 157 -8.19 4.56 -10.93
C VAL A 157 -6.86 5.08 -11.45
N VAL A 158 -5.92 5.35 -10.53
CA VAL A 158 -4.54 5.65 -10.86
C VAL A 158 -3.67 4.64 -10.11
N GLU A 159 -3.19 3.64 -10.82
CA GLU A 159 -2.33 2.60 -10.21
C GLU A 159 -1.00 3.20 -9.76
N PRO A 160 -0.43 2.74 -8.61
CA PRO A 160 0.88 3.16 -8.16
C PRO A 160 1.96 2.82 -9.20
N GLY A 161 2.83 3.77 -9.45
CA GLY A 161 4.04 3.53 -10.23
C GLY A 161 5.03 2.67 -9.45
N ILE A 162 5.65 1.71 -10.13
CA ILE A 162 6.61 0.79 -9.53
C ILE A 162 8.02 1.19 -9.94
N GLU A 163 8.83 1.57 -8.95
CA GLU A 163 10.25 1.83 -9.15
C GLU A 163 10.97 0.50 -9.41
N ARG A 164 11.75 0.45 -10.49
CA ARG A 164 12.52 -0.76 -10.83
C ARG A 164 13.70 -0.91 -9.89
N LEU A 165 13.69 -1.97 -9.10
CA LEU A 165 14.82 -2.35 -8.27
C LEU A 165 15.96 -2.92 -9.13
N LYS A 166 17.20 -2.61 -8.73
CA LYS A 166 18.39 -3.15 -9.41
C LYS A 166 18.51 -4.65 -9.12
N GLN A 167 18.71 -5.44 -10.15
CA GLN A 167 18.97 -6.87 -10.01
C GLN A 167 20.46 -7.11 -9.73
N TYR A 168 20.74 -7.98 -8.77
CA TYR A 168 22.08 -8.43 -8.41
C TYR A 168 22.24 -9.92 -8.68
N LYS A 169 23.47 -10.39 -8.79
CA LYS A 169 23.75 -11.84 -8.87
C LYS A 169 23.27 -12.51 -7.57
N LYS A 170 22.55 -13.60 -7.72
CA LYS A 170 22.07 -14.39 -6.57
C LYS A 170 23.23 -15.12 -5.92
N ASN A 171 23.32 -15.04 -4.59
CA ASN A 171 24.29 -15.82 -3.83
C ASN A 171 23.85 -17.29 -3.74
N GLN A 172 24.83 -18.19 -3.60
CA GLN A 172 24.52 -19.55 -3.15
C GLN A 172 24.21 -19.54 -1.67
N ASN A 173 23.05 -20.03 -1.28
CA ASN A 173 22.64 -20.12 0.11
C ASN A 173 22.32 -21.56 0.47
N ALA A 174 22.73 -22.03 1.65
CA ALA A 174 22.38 -23.34 2.15
C ALA A 174 20.87 -23.42 2.50
N ASN A 175 20.29 -22.30 2.94
CA ASN A 175 18.88 -22.24 3.33
C ASN A 175 18.02 -21.62 2.23
N ILE A 176 16.76 -22.07 2.14
CA ILE A 176 15.71 -21.44 1.31
C ILE A 176 15.50 -20.00 1.79
N GLN A 177 15.62 -19.03 0.90
CA GLN A 177 15.47 -17.62 1.21
C GLN A 177 14.04 -17.14 0.92
N LEU A 178 13.29 -16.84 1.95
CA LEU A 178 11.95 -16.24 1.87
C LEU A 178 12.05 -14.74 2.16
N LEU A 179 11.25 -13.94 1.45
CA LEU A 179 11.14 -12.50 1.66
C LEU A 179 9.68 -12.07 1.82
N MET A 180 9.42 -11.27 2.82
CA MET A 180 8.18 -10.50 2.97
C MET A 180 8.49 -9.02 3.12
N CYS A 181 7.69 -8.16 2.47
CA CYS A 181 7.85 -6.71 2.55
C CYS A 181 6.52 -6.02 2.88
N GLY A 182 6.53 -5.21 3.93
CA GLY A 182 5.40 -4.40 4.39
C GLY A 182 5.46 -4.09 5.88
N SER A 183 4.74 -3.06 6.33
CA SER A 183 4.64 -2.72 7.76
C SER A 183 4.16 -3.92 8.58
N ILE A 184 4.66 -4.05 9.79
CA ILE A 184 4.29 -5.15 10.69
C ILE A 184 2.97 -4.80 11.36
N ILE A 185 1.87 -5.19 10.70
CA ILE A 185 0.48 -4.94 11.14
C ILE A 185 -0.36 -6.19 10.96
N GLU A 186 -1.46 -6.29 11.72
CA GLU A 186 -2.30 -7.49 11.75
C GLU A 186 -2.85 -7.88 10.38
N ARG A 187 -3.22 -6.92 9.54
CA ARG A 187 -3.73 -7.14 8.18
C ARG A 187 -2.76 -7.92 7.28
N LYS A 188 -1.44 -7.75 7.48
CA LYS A 188 -0.39 -8.45 6.72
C LYS A 188 -0.21 -9.91 7.15
N ASN A 189 -0.81 -10.29 8.29
CA ASN A 189 -0.92 -11.67 8.79
C ASN A 189 0.41 -12.44 8.87
N TYR A 190 1.44 -11.79 9.43
CA TYR A 190 2.76 -12.40 9.62
C TYR A 190 2.71 -13.65 10.51
N LEU A 191 1.77 -13.72 11.46
CA LEU A 191 1.62 -14.88 12.33
C LEU A 191 1.38 -16.17 11.52
N TYR A 192 0.63 -16.10 10.43
CA TYR A 192 0.35 -17.26 9.60
C TYR A 192 1.63 -17.84 8.97
N ILE A 193 2.51 -17.03 8.38
CA ILE A 193 3.76 -17.56 7.83
C ILE A 193 4.68 -18.10 8.94
N LEU A 194 4.70 -17.48 10.13
CA LEU A 194 5.50 -18.00 11.25
C LEU A 194 5.01 -19.40 11.67
N GLN A 195 3.72 -19.67 11.62
CA GLN A 195 3.17 -21.02 11.86
C GLN A 195 3.64 -22.02 10.80
N GLU A 196 3.69 -21.62 9.54
CA GLU A 196 4.15 -22.45 8.41
C GLU A 196 5.64 -22.80 8.48
N LEU A 197 6.50 -21.91 9.03
CA LEU A 197 7.95 -22.14 9.16
C LEU A 197 8.31 -23.35 10.01
N LYS A 198 7.38 -23.84 10.83
CA LYS A 198 7.58 -25.06 11.63
C LYS A 198 7.70 -26.30 10.74
N PHE A 199 7.14 -26.28 9.54
CA PHE A 199 7.07 -27.39 8.59
C PHE A 199 8.04 -27.23 7.40
N ILE A 200 8.96 -26.25 7.48
CA ILE A 200 9.96 -26.00 6.44
C ILE A 200 11.35 -26.09 7.08
N GLU A 201 12.16 -27.01 6.62
CA GLU A 201 13.54 -27.15 7.03
C GLU A 201 14.45 -26.19 6.24
N ASN A 202 15.62 -25.91 6.78
CA ASN A 202 16.66 -25.11 6.12
C ASN A 202 16.11 -23.83 5.44
N VAL A 203 15.35 -23.03 6.20
CA VAL A 203 14.68 -21.81 5.70
C VAL A 203 15.13 -20.58 6.49
N THR A 204 15.25 -19.47 5.79
CA THR A 204 15.40 -18.13 6.39
C THR A 204 14.32 -17.21 5.85
N LEU A 205 13.51 -16.65 6.73
CA LEU A 205 12.50 -15.64 6.40
C LEU A 205 13.05 -14.25 6.75
N ASN A 206 13.26 -13.43 5.73
CA ASN A 206 13.60 -12.03 5.86
C ASN A 206 12.32 -11.18 5.81
N ILE A 207 12.08 -10.37 6.82
CA ILE A 207 10.92 -9.48 6.91
C ILE A 207 11.39 -8.03 6.89
N VAL A 208 10.98 -7.28 5.88
CA VAL A 208 11.32 -5.87 5.68
C VAL A 208 10.08 -5.02 5.88
N GLY A 209 10.16 -4.03 6.76
CA GLY A 209 9.08 -3.07 6.97
C GLY A 209 9.11 -2.40 8.33
N ASP A 210 8.20 -1.46 8.53
CA ASP A 210 8.09 -0.72 9.78
C ASP A 210 7.57 -1.59 10.90
N ILE A 211 8.38 -1.78 11.93
CA ILE A 211 8.06 -2.57 13.13
C ILE A 211 7.32 -1.76 14.20
N SER A 212 7.35 -0.43 14.11
CA SER A 212 6.80 0.48 15.13
C SER A 212 5.31 0.79 14.92
N ARG A 213 4.75 0.48 13.73
CA ARG A 213 3.39 0.88 13.35
C ARG A 213 2.30 0.16 14.16
N ASP A 214 2.56 -1.08 14.59
CA ASP A 214 1.70 -1.87 15.48
C ASP A 214 2.60 -2.63 16.46
N ASN A 215 3.05 -1.95 17.49
CA ASN A 215 3.98 -2.50 18.48
C ASN A 215 3.38 -3.69 19.25
N LYS A 216 2.06 -3.68 19.49
CA LYS A 216 1.37 -4.80 20.15
C LYS A 216 1.45 -6.07 19.30
N TYR A 217 1.10 -5.96 18.04
CA TYR A 217 1.19 -7.09 17.10
C TYR A 217 2.63 -7.58 16.94
N TYR A 218 3.60 -6.66 16.80
CA TYR A 218 5.03 -7.04 16.72
C TYR A 218 5.49 -7.83 17.93
N LYS A 219 5.16 -7.39 19.16
CA LYS A 219 5.46 -8.13 20.40
C LYS A 219 4.84 -9.53 20.40
N THR A 220 3.59 -9.67 19.91
CA THR A 220 2.94 -10.98 19.77
C THR A 220 3.76 -11.91 18.86
N LEU A 221 4.28 -11.41 17.73
CA LEU A 221 5.12 -12.20 16.84
C LEU A 221 6.42 -12.64 17.48
N LEU A 222 7.08 -11.75 18.25
CA LEU A 222 8.32 -12.10 18.97
C LEU A 222 8.09 -13.20 20.01
N VAL A 223 7.00 -13.12 20.78
CA VAL A 223 6.61 -14.17 21.72
C VAL A 223 6.38 -15.49 21.01
N PHE A 224 5.69 -15.48 19.88
CA PHE A 224 5.45 -16.69 19.07
C PHE A 224 6.75 -17.30 18.57
N ILE A 225 7.67 -16.49 18.04
CA ILE A 225 8.99 -16.91 17.55
C ILE A 225 9.76 -17.62 18.66
N LYS A 226 9.87 -16.99 19.85
CA LYS A 226 10.58 -17.55 20.99
C LYS A 226 9.97 -18.89 21.46
N ARG A 227 8.63 -18.93 21.63
CA ARG A 227 7.93 -20.16 22.07
C ARG A 227 8.10 -21.34 21.11
N ASN A 228 8.27 -21.07 19.80
CA ASN A 228 8.40 -22.10 18.77
C ASN A 228 9.85 -22.29 18.28
N LYS A 229 10.85 -21.71 18.95
CA LYS A 229 12.30 -21.83 18.63
C LYS A 229 12.61 -21.46 17.16
N LEU A 230 11.99 -20.37 16.67
CA LEU A 230 12.15 -19.90 15.30
C LEU A 230 13.18 -18.76 15.13
N GLU A 231 13.91 -18.39 16.18
CA GLU A 231 14.84 -17.24 16.19
C GLU A 231 15.91 -17.33 15.11
N LYS A 232 16.39 -18.54 14.81
CA LYS A 232 17.38 -18.77 13.75
C LYS A 232 16.79 -18.71 12.36
N LYS A 233 15.47 -18.90 12.21
CA LYS A 233 14.76 -18.89 10.92
C LYS A 233 14.21 -17.51 10.51
N VAL A 234 13.99 -16.57 11.45
CA VAL A 234 13.30 -15.31 11.20
C VAL A 234 14.18 -14.09 11.46
N LYS A 235 14.23 -13.16 10.51
CA LYS A 235 14.97 -11.92 10.60
C LYS A 235 14.06 -10.72 10.33
N PHE A 236 13.77 -9.90 11.35
CA PHE A 236 13.14 -8.59 11.16
C PHE A 236 14.23 -7.57 10.83
N LEU A 237 14.18 -6.99 9.64
CA LEU A 237 15.22 -6.09 9.13
C LEU A 237 14.83 -4.60 9.28
N GLY A 238 13.59 -4.33 9.73
CA GLY A 238 13.10 -2.96 9.82
C GLY A 238 13.03 -2.24 8.47
N LYS A 239 13.15 -0.92 8.50
CA LYS A 239 13.25 -0.07 7.30
C LYS A 239 14.69 -0.11 6.77
N ILE A 240 14.89 -0.46 5.52
CA ILE A 240 16.20 -0.57 4.88
C ILE A 240 16.33 0.33 3.65
N SER A 241 17.55 0.51 3.14
CA SER A 241 17.80 1.25 1.89
C SER A 241 17.33 0.47 0.66
N ASN A 242 17.07 1.17 -0.46
CA ASN A 242 16.70 0.54 -1.73
C ASN A 242 17.79 -0.41 -2.25
N ILE A 243 19.06 -0.10 -2.00
CA ILE A 243 20.19 -0.98 -2.36
C ILE A 243 20.09 -2.30 -1.59
N LYS A 244 19.91 -2.25 -0.26
CA LYS A 244 19.76 -3.45 0.57
C LYS A 244 18.51 -4.24 0.20
N LEU A 245 17.40 -3.55 -0.08
CA LEU A 245 16.15 -4.15 -0.53
C LEU A 245 16.33 -4.89 -1.87
N SER A 246 16.99 -4.26 -2.84
CA SER A 246 17.29 -4.85 -4.16
C SER A 246 18.14 -6.12 -4.03
N LYS A 247 19.17 -6.10 -3.17
CA LYS A 247 20.00 -7.29 -2.87
C LYS A 247 19.17 -8.41 -2.23
N LEU A 248 18.25 -8.09 -1.32
CA LEU A 248 17.37 -9.09 -0.71
C LEU A 248 16.43 -9.73 -1.73
N TYR A 249 15.76 -8.93 -2.57
CA TYR A 249 14.94 -9.47 -3.64
C TYR A 249 15.76 -10.39 -4.56
N SER A 250 16.97 -9.98 -4.95
CA SER A 250 17.83 -10.76 -5.86
C SER A 250 18.26 -12.10 -5.24
N ASN A 251 18.36 -12.18 -3.90
CA ASN A 251 18.73 -13.41 -3.18
C ASN A 251 17.52 -14.27 -2.76
N THR A 252 16.31 -13.87 -3.08
CA THR A 252 15.07 -14.53 -2.66
C THR A 252 14.72 -15.72 -3.54
N ASP A 253 14.32 -16.84 -2.93
CA ASP A 253 13.77 -18.02 -3.62
C ASP A 253 12.27 -17.89 -3.81
N PHE A 254 11.55 -17.44 -2.77
CA PHE A 254 10.12 -17.15 -2.83
C PHE A 254 9.81 -15.82 -2.13
N PHE A 255 9.07 -14.98 -2.82
CA PHE A 255 8.42 -13.84 -2.21
C PHE A 255 7.07 -14.27 -1.62
N ILE A 256 6.85 -14.00 -0.34
CA ILE A 256 5.64 -14.42 0.37
C ILE A 256 4.75 -13.22 0.69
N SER A 257 3.45 -13.35 0.46
CA SER A 257 2.46 -12.40 0.96
C SER A 257 1.26 -13.13 1.56
N THR A 258 1.04 -12.89 2.85
CA THR A 258 -0.07 -13.44 3.63
C THR A 258 -1.13 -12.38 3.94
N SER A 259 -1.09 -11.25 3.23
CA SER A 259 -2.00 -10.13 3.45
C SER A 259 -3.45 -10.52 3.21
N LYS A 260 -4.32 -10.25 4.17
CA LYS A 260 -5.77 -10.46 4.05
C LYS A 260 -6.41 -9.52 3.03
N TYR A 261 -5.84 -8.34 2.86
CA TYR A 261 -6.25 -7.32 1.89
C TYR A 261 -5.04 -6.50 1.42
N GLU A 262 -5.06 -6.12 0.15
CA GLU A 262 -4.12 -5.19 -0.48
C GLU A 262 -4.89 -4.21 -1.37
N GLY A 263 -4.52 -2.92 -1.31
CA GLY A 263 -5.07 -1.93 -2.23
C GLY A 263 -4.52 -2.08 -3.66
N PHE A 264 -3.25 -2.49 -3.76
CA PHE A 264 -2.58 -2.77 -5.04
C PHE A 264 -1.58 -3.94 -4.93
N GLY A 265 -0.63 -3.88 -3.96
CA GLY A 265 0.39 -4.92 -3.81
C GLY A 265 1.73 -4.56 -4.45
N MET A 266 2.25 -3.35 -4.22
CA MET A 266 3.51 -2.86 -4.80
C MET A 266 4.70 -3.80 -4.58
N SER A 267 4.82 -4.43 -3.41
CA SER A 267 5.90 -5.39 -3.12
C SER A 267 5.80 -6.67 -3.95
N LEU A 268 4.58 -7.14 -4.23
CA LEU A 268 4.32 -8.27 -5.14
C LEU A 268 4.65 -7.88 -6.59
N ALA A 269 4.34 -6.65 -7.00
CA ALA A 269 4.71 -6.13 -8.32
C ALA A 269 6.23 -6.12 -8.51
N ASN A 270 7.01 -5.68 -7.50
CA ASN A 270 8.46 -5.76 -7.52
C ASN A 270 8.98 -7.21 -7.66
N ALA A 271 8.39 -8.15 -6.91
CA ALA A 271 8.77 -9.57 -7.01
C ALA A 271 8.49 -10.12 -8.43
N LEU A 272 7.35 -9.74 -9.03
CA LEU A 272 7.00 -10.15 -10.39
C LEU A 272 7.96 -9.56 -11.44
N ILE A 273 8.29 -8.27 -11.35
CA ILE A 273 9.25 -7.59 -12.23
C ILE A 273 10.61 -8.31 -12.20
N LEU A 274 11.05 -8.71 -11.01
CA LEU A 274 12.32 -9.42 -10.79
C LEU A 274 12.22 -10.92 -11.08
N LYS A 275 11.07 -11.41 -11.56
CA LYS A 275 10.82 -12.83 -11.89
C LYS A 275 11.07 -13.78 -10.71
N ILE A 276 10.78 -13.33 -9.51
CA ILE A 276 10.88 -14.13 -8.29
C ILE A 276 9.59 -14.95 -8.13
N PRO A 277 9.67 -16.26 -7.86
CA PRO A 277 8.51 -17.07 -7.51
C PRO A 277 7.71 -16.46 -6.36
N ILE A 278 6.40 -16.33 -6.53
CA ILE A 278 5.52 -15.67 -5.56
C ILE A 278 4.55 -16.70 -4.98
N ILE A 279 4.44 -16.73 -3.65
CA ILE A 279 3.38 -17.44 -2.92
C ILE A 279 2.52 -16.38 -2.22
N THR A 280 1.22 -16.35 -2.52
CA THR A 280 0.36 -15.30 -1.96
C THR A 280 -1.08 -15.77 -1.74
N TYR A 281 -1.73 -15.16 -0.74
CA TYR A 281 -3.17 -15.30 -0.57
C TYR A 281 -3.90 -14.73 -1.79
N LYS A 282 -4.85 -15.51 -2.32
CA LYS A 282 -5.60 -15.15 -3.52
C LYS A 282 -6.67 -14.12 -3.18
N THR A 283 -6.53 -12.93 -3.71
CA THR A 283 -7.59 -11.90 -3.67
C THR A 283 -7.83 -11.35 -5.07
N PRO A 284 -9.04 -10.83 -5.37
CA PRO A 284 -9.31 -10.24 -6.68
C PRO A 284 -8.30 -9.16 -7.07
N THR A 285 -7.94 -8.28 -6.13
CA THR A 285 -6.96 -7.22 -6.35
C THR A 285 -5.59 -7.78 -6.73
N ILE A 286 -5.08 -8.76 -5.97
CA ILE A 286 -3.76 -9.34 -6.24
C ILE A 286 -3.75 -10.08 -7.58
N VAL A 287 -4.79 -10.87 -7.89
CA VAL A 287 -4.90 -11.54 -9.20
C VAL A 287 -4.87 -10.53 -10.35
N LYS A 288 -5.55 -9.39 -10.22
CA LYS A 288 -5.50 -8.31 -11.24
C LYS A 288 -4.13 -7.63 -11.29
N THR A 289 -3.46 -7.46 -10.15
CA THR A 289 -2.16 -6.78 -10.08
C THR A 289 -1.04 -7.63 -10.69
N ILE A 290 -0.92 -8.91 -10.33
CA ILE A 290 0.22 -9.74 -10.74
C ILE A 290 -0.13 -10.89 -11.68
N GLY A 291 -1.41 -11.09 -12.04
CA GLY A 291 -1.85 -12.17 -12.91
C GLY A 291 -1.81 -13.54 -12.24
N THR A 292 -1.90 -14.59 -13.07
CA THR A 292 -1.92 -15.99 -12.58
C THR A 292 -0.72 -16.82 -13.03
N LYS A 293 -0.04 -16.41 -14.11
CA LYS A 293 1.07 -17.19 -14.69
C LYS A 293 2.30 -17.16 -13.78
N GLY A 294 2.70 -18.33 -13.29
CA GLY A 294 3.87 -18.51 -12.42
C GLY A 294 3.66 -18.06 -10.97
N ILE A 295 2.42 -17.79 -10.56
CA ILE A 295 2.07 -17.41 -9.19
C ILE A 295 1.47 -18.60 -8.47
N LEU A 296 1.94 -18.87 -7.27
CA LEU A 296 1.44 -19.91 -6.39
C LEU A 296 0.42 -19.31 -5.42
N TYR A 297 -0.85 -19.45 -5.72
CA TYR A 297 -1.94 -18.97 -4.88
C TYR A 297 -2.36 -20.00 -3.84
N PHE A 298 -2.71 -19.53 -2.63
CA PHE A 298 -3.51 -20.26 -1.68
C PHE A 298 -4.80 -19.48 -1.36
N GLU A 299 -5.89 -20.19 -1.10
CA GLU A 299 -7.25 -19.60 -0.97
C GLU A 299 -7.74 -19.57 0.47
N HIS A 300 -7.13 -20.34 1.37
CA HIS A 300 -7.50 -20.40 2.78
C HIS A 300 -6.26 -20.33 3.67
N PHE A 301 -6.39 -19.70 4.83
CA PHE A 301 -5.35 -19.65 5.86
C PHE A 301 -5.32 -20.95 6.68
N LYS A 302 -5.15 -22.08 5.97
CA LYS A 302 -5.00 -23.42 6.57
C LYS A 302 -3.51 -23.71 6.74
N ILE A 303 -3.11 -24.14 7.93
CA ILE A 303 -1.71 -24.54 8.20
C ILE A 303 -1.33 -25.71 7.29
N GLY A 304 -0.11 -25.63 6.76
CA GLY A 304 0.41 -26.59 5.78
C GLY A 304 0.35 -26.10 4.32
N ASN A 305 -0.45 -25.07 4.01
CA ASN A 305 -0.60 -24.62 2.61
C ASN A 305 0.70 -24.02 2.03
N ILE A 306 1.37 -23.12 2.73
CA ILE A 306 2.59 -22.49 2.22
C ILE A 306 3.74 -23.48 2.26
N SER A 307 3.90 -24.24 3.34
CA SER A 307 4.96 -25.24 3.47
C SER A 307 4.84 -26.32 2.40
N ALA A 308 3.63 -26.82 2.10
CA ALA A 308 3.40 -27.76 1.02
C ALA A 308 3.77 -27.18 -0.36
N LEU A 309 3.42 -25.91 -0.63
CA LEU A 309 3.79 -25.23 -1.88
C LEU A 309 5.33 -25.09 -2.01
N ILE A 310 6.03 -24.73 -0.92
CA ILE A 310 7.48 -24.63 -0.92
C ILE A 310 8.11 -26.02 -1.13
N ASN A 311 7.76 -27.00 -0.32
CA ASN A 311 8.35 -28.35 -0.37
C ASN A 311 8.10 -29.03 -1.72
N LYS A 312 6.88 -28.89 -2.30
CA LYS A 312 6.54 -29.43 -3.61
C LYS A 312 7.36 -28.84 -4.74
N ASN A 313 7.72 -27.55 -4.65
CA ASN A 313 8.31 -26.84 -5.78
C ASN A 313 9.81 -26.62 -5.64
N TYR A 314 10.32 -26.27 -4.45
CA TYR A 314 11.74 -25.93 -4.27
C TYR A 314 12.68 -27.07 -4.59
N TYR A 315 12.42 -28.25 -4.04
CA TYR A 315 13.26 -29.43 -4.22
C TYR A 315 13.11 -30.13 -5.58
N LYS A 316 12.10 -29.73 -6.39
CA LYS A 316 11.88 -30.29 -7.73
C LYS A 316 12.28 -29.30 -8.80
N THR A 317 13.50 -29.46 -9.34
CA THR A 317 14.07 -28.57 -10.38
C THR A 317 13.12 -28.36 -11.57
N LYS A 318 12.37 -29.39 -11.99
CA LYS A 318 11.37 -29.31 -13.07
C LYS A 318 10.25 -28.31 -12.72
N ASN A 319 9.75 -28.34 -11.47
CA ASN A 319 8.70 -27.44 -11.02
C ASN A 319 9.19 -25.99 -10.96
N MET A 320 10.37 -25.75 -10.39
CA MET A 320 10.96 -24.41 -10.34
C MET A 320 11.24 -23.83 -11.74
N LYS A 321 11.74 -24.65 -12.68
CA LYS A 321 11.90 -24.25 -14.08
C LYS A 321 10.55 -23.86 -14.69
N LYS A 322 9.49 -24.68 -14.50
CA LYS A 322 8.13 -24.36 -14.98
C LYS A 322 7.62 -23.03 -14.44
N ILE A 323 7.74 -22.79 -13.12
CA ILE A 323 7.32 -21.53 -12.49
C ILE A 323 8.06 -20.35 -13.11
N LYS A 324 9.39 -20.42 -13.25
CA LYS A 324 10.20 -19.35 -13.85
C LYS A 324 9.83 -19.09 -15.31
N THR A 325 9.60 -20.15 -16.12
CA THR A 325 9.11 -20.00 -17.49
C THR A 325 7.76 -19.29 -17.53
N GLN A 326 6.81 -19.69 -16.68
CA GLN A 326 5.51 -19.02 -16.60
C GLN A 326 5.61 -17.56 -16.16
N LEU A 327 6.52 -17.23 -15.21
CA LEU A 327 6.79 -15.85 -14.81
C LEU A 327 7.35 -15.00 -15.98
N ASN A 328 8.20 -15.60 -16.85
CA ASN A 328 8.70 -14.90 -18.03
C ASN A 328 7.57 -14.59 -19.04
N HIS A 329 6.58 -15.46 -19.15
CA HIS A 329 5.38 -15.24 -19.98
C HIS A 329 4.28 -14.40 -19.28
N ASN A 330 4.51 -13.93 -18.07
CA ASN A 330 3.60 -13.03 -17.41
C ASN A 330 3.77 -11.62 -18.00
N SER A 331 2.78 -11.20 -18.80
CA SER A 331 2.81 -9.96 -19.58
C SER A 331 2.35 -8.72 -18.81
N ARG A 332 2.18 -8.80 -17.47
CA ARG A 332 1.74 -7.64 -16.69
C ARG A 332 2.78 -6.50 -16.78
N ILE A 333 2.34 -5.36 -17.28
CA ILE A 333 3.13 -4.14 -17.33
C ILE A 333 2.68 -3.22 -16.21
N PHE A 334 3.64 -2.64 -15.49
CA PHE A 334 3.40 -1.68 -14.43
C PHE A 334 3.77 -0.28 -14.87
N LEU A 335 3.01 0.70 -14.38
CA LEU A 335 3.35 2.10 -14.57
C LEU A 335 4.70 2.43 -13.92
N THR A 336 5.46 3.32 -14.52
CA THR A 336 6.58 3.95 -13.82
C THR A 336 6.05 5.01 -12.86
N PRO A 337 6.84 5.43 -11.83
CA PRO A 337 6.44 6.52 -10.95
C PRO A 337 6.07 7.80 -11.70
N GLU A 338 6.79 8.12 -12.77
CA GLU A 338 6.52 9.29 -13.62
C GLU A 338 5.16 9.18 -14.34
N HIS A 339 4.87 8.04 -14.99
CA HIS A 339 3.59 7.85 -15.68
C HIS A 339 2.41 7.89 -14.71
N SER A 340 2.55 7.27 -13.54
CA SER A 340 1.54 7.31 -12.49
C SER A 340 1.27 8.75 -12.02
N ALA A 341 2.32 9.55 -11.83
CA ALA A 341 2.20 10.96 -11.45
C ALA A 341 1.55 11.81 -12.56
N LYS A 342 1.90 11.58 -13.85
CA LYS A 342 1.25 12.25 -14.98
C LYS A 342 -0.25 11.98 -15.01
N MET A 343 -0.64 10.71 -14.87
CA MET A 343 -2.05 10.32 -14.80
C MET A 343 -2.75 10.98 -13.60
N PHE A 344 -2.14 10.97 -12.42
CA PHE A 344 -2.69 11.62 -11.23
C PHE A 344 -2.96 13.11 -11.47
N ILE A 345 -1.97 13.84 -12.01
CA ILE A 345 -2.08 15.27 -12.32
C ILE A 345 -3.21 15.53 -13.32
N GLU A 346 -3.30 14.72 -14.37
CA GLU A 346 -4.38 14.83 -15.35
C GLU A 346 -5.75 14.70 -14.67
N LYS A 347 -5.90 13.69 -13.78
CA LYS A 347 -7.17 13.44 -13.09
C LYS A 347 -7.56 14.58 -12.15
N ILE A 348 -6.62 15.14 -11.37
CA ILE A 348 -6.93 16.26 -10.47
C ILE A 348 -7.19 17.58 -11.19
N LYS A 349 -6.62 17.78 -12.38
CA LYS A 349 -6.92 18.97 -13.22
C LYS A 349 -8.35 18.95 -13.75
N ASN A 350 -8.85 17.74 -14.07
CA ASN A 350 -10.18 17.50 -14.62
C ASN A 350 -11.23 17.25 -13.53
N ALA A 351 -10.85 17.40 -12.26
CA ALA A 351 -11.70 17.22 -11.10
C ALA A 351 -12.59 18.45 -10.85
#